data_9c10711b10573e55d0fcf7276d8f0e2d
#
_entry.id   9c10711b10573e55d0fcf7276d8f0e2d
#
_cell.length_a   1.000
_cell.length_b   1.000
_cell.length_c   1.000
_cell.angle_alpha   90.00
_cell.angle_beta   90.00
_cell.angle_gamma   90.00
#
_symmetry.space_group_name_H-M   'P 1'
#
loop_
_entity.id
_entity.type
_entity.pdbx_description
1 polymer ?
#
loop_
_entity_poly.entity_id
_entity_poly.type
_entity_poly.pdbx_seq_one_letter_code
_entity_poly.pdbx_strand_id
1 'polypeptide(L)'
;MKTFTYLLGAALIGVLAALATVGVHQYLKPPAGERTAPAVAQRLPAFALPDLDGKERRAAEWSGKVLVLNFWATWCPPCLREIPAFTQLQASYGERGVQFLGIAIDDAEKVRAFARRQPLNYPILLGDVQGDALSRQLGNRIGSLPYTVVVDGEGEVRAKRFGEYERDDLEKVLIALVGDGGGPAAWTTVR
;
A
#
# COMPACT_ATOMS: atom_id res chain seq x y z
N MET A 1 -9.87 -41.76 61.93
CA MET A 1 -10.63 -42.02 60.67
C MET A 1 -11.15 -40.78 60.00
N LYS A 2 -11.62 -39.75 60.70
CA LYS A 2 -12.21 -38.53 60.09
C LYS A 2 -11.20 -37.64 59.31
N THR A 3 -9.96 -37.53 59.80
CA THR A 3 -8.90 -36.71 59.11
C THR A 3 -8.45 -37.27 57.79
N PHE A 4 -8.46 -38.59 57.59
CA PHE A 4 -8.07 -39.24 56.36
C PHE A 4 -9.12 -38.99 55.23
N THR A 5 -10.39 -38.94 55.60
CA THR A 5 -11.50 -38.65 54.67
C THR A 5 -11.47 -37.21 54.15
N TYR A 6 -11.06 -36.23 54.99
CA TYR A 6 -10.90 -34.82 54.58
C TYR A 6 -9.72 -34.63 53.63
N LEU A 7 -8.60 -35.33 53.85
CA LEU A 7 -7.42 -35.24 52.97
C LEU A 7 -7.71 -35.84 51.59
N LEU A 8 -8.44 -36.94 51.51
CA LEU A 8 -8.88 -37.52 50.24
C LEU A 8 -9.83 -36.62 49.51
N GLY A 9 -10.79 -35.98 50.19
CA GLY A 9 -11.74 -35.02 49.60
C GLY A 9 -11.03 -33.77 49.03
N ALA A 10 -10.07 -33.22 49.76
CA ALA A 10 -9.31 -32.04 49.28
C ALA A 10 -8.43 -32.37 48.06
N ALA A 11 -7.84 -33.55 48.01
CA ALA A 11 -7.07 -33.98 46.84
C ALA A 11 -7.94 -34.18 45.59
N LEU A 12 -9.16 -34.73 45.77
CA LEU A 12 -10.07 -34.92 44.66
C LEU A 12 -10.56 -33.59 44.07
N ILE A 13 -10.89 -32.60 44.93
CA ILE A 13 -11.29 -31.27 44.51
C ILE A 13 -10.15 -30.56 43.76
N GLY A 14 -8.91 -30.71 44.24
CA GLY A 14 -7.74 -30.12 43.57
C GLY A 14 -7.49 -30.70 42.15
N VAL A 15 -7.68 -32.01 42.00
CA VAL A 15 -7.56 -32.66 40.67
C VAL A 15 -8.68 -32.24 39.73
N LEU A 16 -9.90 -32.13 40.19
CA LEU A 16 -11.02 -31.68 39.37
C LEU A 16 -10.86 -30.22 38.94
N ALA A 17 -10.39 -29.37 39.83
CA ALA A 17 -10.10 -27.98 39.50
C ALA A 17 -8.97 -27.84 38.45
N ALA A 18 -7.90 -28.64 38.56
CA ALA A 18 -6.83 -28.67 37.58
C ALA A 18 -7.27 -29.19 36.20
N LEU A 19 -8.11 -30.21 36.17
CA LEU A 19 -8.67 -30.72 34.91
C LEU A 19 -9.63 -29.73 34.26
N ALA A 20 -10.42 -29.00 35.05
CA ALA A 20 -11.30 -27.95 34.55
C ALA A 20 -10.53 -26.77 33.94
N THR A 21 -9.41 -26.35 34.56
CA THR A 21 -8.59 -25.27 34.04
C THR A 21 -7.89 -25.67 32.75
N VAL A 22 -7.38 -26.90 32.63
CA VAL A 22 -6.78 -27.43 31.39
C VAL A 22 -7.83 -27.54 30.29
N GLY A 23 -9.04 -28.03 30.60
CA GLY A 23 -10.13 -28.14 29.64
C GLY A 23 -10.60 -26.79 29.11
N VAL A 24 -10.75 -25.79 29.99
CA VAL A 24 -11.12 -24.42 29.60
C VAL A 24 -10.00 -23.79 28.76
N HIS A 25 -8.73 -24.00 29.12
CA HIS A 25 -7.61 -23.47 28.36
C HIS A 25 -7.49 -24.07 26.96
N GLN A 26 -7.81 -25.36 26.81
CA GLN A 26 -7.85 -26.02 25.49
C GLN A 26 -9.07 -25.58 24.66
N TYR A 27 -10.20 -25.35 25.32
CA TYR A 27 -11.44 -24.89 24.63
C TYR A 27 -11.33 -23.44 24.16
N LEU A 28 -10.60 -22.60 24.89
CA LEU A 28 -10.33 -21.20 24.55
C LEU A 28 -9.12 -20.99 23.63
N LYS A 29 -8.32 -22.04 23.36
CA LYS A 29 -7.31 -21.96 22.31
C LYS A 29 -8.01 -21.82 20.96
N PRO A 30 -7.74 -20.74 20.22
CA PRO A 30 -8.19 -20.68 18.83
C PRO A 30 -7.60 -21.91 18.10
N PRO A 31 -8.36 -22.52 17.18
CA PRO A 31 -7.89 -23.69 16.45
C PRO A 31 -6.52 -23.36 15.84
N ALA A 32 -5.50 -24.14 16.28
CA ALA A 32 -4.16 -24.05 15.72
C ALA A 32 -4.24 -24.54 14.27
N GLY A 33 -4.35 -23.62 13.31
CA GLY A 33 -4.38 -24.01 11.91
C GLY A 33 -5.27 -23.20 10.99
N GLU A 34 -5.85 -22.10 11.43
CA GLU A 34 -6.27 -21.10 10.45
C GLU A 34 -4.99 -20.48 9.88
N ARG A 35 -4.36 -21.23 8.97
CA ARG A 35 -3.42 -20.60 8.04
C ARG A 35 -4.25 -19.55 7.35
N THR A 36 -4.09 -18.29 7.78
CA THR A 36 -4.52 -17.15 7.00
C THR A 36 -3.98 -17.44 5.60
N ALA A 37 -4.86 -17.79 4.66
CA ALA A 37 -4.46 -17.92 3.28
C ALA A 37 -3.63 -16.68 2.98
N PRO A 38 -2.46 -16.78 2.34
CA PRO A 38 -1.64 -15.62 2.05
C PRO A 38 -2.59 -14.62 1.40
N ALA A 39 -2.73 -13.45 2.02
CA ALA A 39 -3.61 -12.40 1.49
C ALA A 39 -3.19 -12.25 0.03
N VAL A 40 -4.10 -12.56 -0.90
CA VAL A 40 -3.79 -12.49 -2.33
C VAL A 40 -3.26 -11.07 -2.55
N ALA A 41 -1.98 -10.96 -2.90
CA ALA A 41 -1.34 -9.68 -3.07
C ALA A 41 -2.16 -8.88 -4.09
N GLN A 42 -2.60 -7.69 -3.69
CA GLN A 42 -3.40 -6.87 -4.59
C GLN A 42 -2.52 -6.43 -5.74
N ARG A 43 -2.94 -6.73 -6.95
CA ARG A 43 -2.24 -6.30 -8.15
C ARG A 43 -2.82 -4.99 -8.68
N LEU A 44 -1.96 -4.22 -9.36
CA LEU A 44 -2.39 -3.02 -10.08
C LEU A 44 -3.39 -3.42 -11.18
N PRO A 45 -4.62 -2.90 -11.17
CA PRO A 45 -5.56 -3.10 -12.26
C PRO A 45 -5.03 -2.49 -13.56
N ALA A 46 -5.38 -3.05 -14.69
CA ALA A 46 -5.16 -2.40 -15.98
C ALA A 46 -5.95 -1.08 -16.02
N PHE A 47 -5.31 -0.02 -16.48
CA PHE A 47 -5.95 1.26 -16.72
C PHE A 47 -5.44 1.91 -18.01
N ALA A 48 -6.26 2.79 -18.57
CA ALA A 48 -5.90 3.68 -19.67
C ALA A 48 -6.50 5.05 -19.37
N LEU A 49 -5.64 6.08 -19.26
CA LEU A 49 -6.04 7.45 -18.94
C LEU A 49 -5.33 8.42 -19.89
N PRO A 50 -5.97 9.51 -20.34
CA PRO A 50 -5.32 10.51 -21.15
C PRO A 50 -4.27 11.30 -20.33
N ASP A 51 -3.16 11.67 -20.96
CA ASP A 51 -2.22 12.64 -20.41
C ASP A 51 -2.68 14.09 -20.71
N LEU A 52 -1.85 15.08 -20.40
CA LEU A 52 -2.18 16.50 -20.59
C LEU A 52 -2.42 16.86 -22.06
N ASP A 53 -1.83 16.14 -23.00
CA ASP A 53 -1.96 16.34 -24.44
C ASP A 53 -3.15 15.54 -25.03
N GLY A 54 -3.85 14.78 -24.19
CA GLY A 54 -4.96 13.91 -24.59
C GLY A 54 -4.52 12.55 -25.16
N LYS A 55 -3.23 12.21 -25.11
CA LYS A 55 -2.75 10.92 -25.53
C LYS A 55 -3.08 9.87 -24.47
N GLU A 56 -3.70 8.76 -24.89
CA GLU A 56 -3.99 7.64 -24.00
C GLU A 56 -2.69 6.99 -23.51
N ARG A 57 -2.55 6.87 -22.19
CA ARG A 57 -1.42 6.23 -21.52
C ARG A 57 -1.93 5.02 -20.75
N ARG A 58 -1.27 3.92 -20.89
CA ARG A 58 -1.67 2.63 -20.33
C ARG A 58 -0.71 2.15 -19.26
N ALA A 59 -1.21 1.51 -18.20
CA ALA A 59 -0.38 0.94 -17.15
C ALA A 59 0.78 0.09 -17.69
N ALA A 60 0.55 -0.65 -18.76
CA ALA A 60 1.54 -1.51 -19.40
C ALA A 60 2.80 -0.78 -19.92
N GLU A 61 2.72 0.54 -20.17
CA GLU A 61 3.88 1.33 -20.61
C GLU A 61 4.99 1.40 -19.55
N TRP A 62 4.64 1.16 -18.30
CA TRP A 62 5.56 1.21 -17.17
C TRP A 62 5.81 -0.16 -16.53
N SER A 63 5.52 -1.25 -17.26
CA SER A 63 5.80 -2.60 -16.77
C SER A 63 7.27 -2.77 -16.40
N GLY A 64 7.53 -3.49 -15.30
CA GLY A 64 8.89 -3.71 -14.79
C GLY A 64 9.45 -2.58 -13.94
N LYS A 65 8.74 -1.45 -13.80
CA LYS A 65 9.13 -0.34 -12.93
C LYS A 65 8.41 -0.39 -11.60
N VAL A 66 9.03 0.16 -10.57
CA VAL A 66 8.34 0.55 -9.34
C VAL A 66 7.51 1.79 -9.64
N LEU A 67 6.18 1.69 -9.47
CA LEU A 67 5.26 2.78 -9.75
C LEU A 67 4.80 3.45 -8.45
N VAL A 68 4.82 4.79 -8.44
CA VAL A 68 4.18 5.60 -7.40
C VAL A 68 2.98 6.31 -8.04
N LEU A 69 1.79 5.76 -7.81
CA LEU A 69 0.54 6.35 -8.29
C LEU A 69 0.01 7.30 -7.21
N ASN A 70 0.02 8.58 -7.49
CA ASN A 70 -0.51 9.61 -6.61
C ASN A 70 -1.82 10.16 -7.17
N PHE A 71 -2.91 9.96 -6.43
CA PHE A 71 -4.23 10.50 -6.72
C PHE A 71 -4.37 11.86 -6.03
N TRP A 72 -4.57 12.92 -6.81
CA TRP A 72 -4.49 14.29 -6.34
C TRP A 72 -5.48 15.23 -7.05
N ALA A 73 -5.59 16.48 -6.58
CA ALA A 73 -6.36 17.52 -7.24
C ALA A 73 -5.75 18.91 -7.02
N THR A 74 -6.02 19.86 -7.91
CA THR A 74 -5.49 21.24 -7.83
C THR A 74 -6.04 22.03 -6.64
N TRP A 75 -7.22 21.68 -6.16
CA TRP A 75 -7.90 22.29 -5.00
C TRP A 75 -7.56 21.62 -3.67
N CYS A 76 -6.69 20.62 -3.65
CA CYS A 76 -6.33 19.82 -2.46
C CYS A 76 -5.00 20.33 -1.85
N PRO A 77 -5.00 21.15 -0.79
CA PRO A 77 -3.77 21.74 -0.24
C PRO A 77 -2.72 20.70 0.20
N PRO A 78 -3.04 19.59 0.89
CA PRO A 78 -2.03 18.59 1.23
C PRO A 78 -1.44 17.90 -0.02
N CYS A 79 -2.22 17.72 -1.10
CA CYS A 79 -1.71 17.20 -2.36
C CYS A 79 -0.60 18.09 -2.93
N LEU A 80 -0.83 19.41 -2.90
CA LEU A 80 0.13 20.38 -3.44
C LEU A 80 1.43 20.44 -2.61
N ARG A 81 1.36 20.17 -1.30
CA ARG A 81 2.56 20.16 -0.44
C ARG A 81 3.49 18.99 -0.70
N GLU A 82 2.98 17.80 -1.08
CA GLU A 82 3.81 16.62 -1.33
C GLU A 82 4.47 16.62 -2.72
N ILE A 83 3.94 17.36 -3.70
CA ILE A 83 4.44 17.41 -5.09
C ILE A 83 5.95 17.74 -5.17
N PRO A 84 6.51 18.73 -4.45
CA PRO A 84 7.94 19.01 -4.49
C PRO A 84 8.81 17.83 -4.07
N ALA A 85 8.38 17.09 -3.03
CA ALA A 85 9.06 15.88 -2.58
C ALA A 85 9.02 14.79 -3.65
N PHE A 86 7.89 14.60 -4.31
CA PHE A 86 7.74 13.60 -5.38
C PHE A 86 8.60 13.95 -6.61
N THR A 87 8.68 15.24 -6.96
CA THR A 87 9.57 15.71 -8.03
C THR A 87 11.03 15.41 -7.72
N GLN A 88 11.47 15.62 -6.47
CA GLN A 88 12.83 15.29 -6.03
C GLN A 88 13.08 13.78 -6.07
N LEU A 89 12.14 12.97 -5.56
CA LEU A 89 12.27 11.52 -5.57
C LEU A 89 12.24 10.94 -6.99
N GLN A 90 11.42 11.49 -7.89
CA GLN A 90 11.48 11.12 -9.32
C GLN A 90 12.85 11.41 -9.94
N ALA A 91 13.44 12.56 -9.64
CA ALA A 91 14.79 12.91 -10.13
C ALA A 91 15.85 11.96 -9.58
N SER A 92 15.74 11.56 -8.30
CA SER A 92 16.74 10.71 -7.63
C SER A 92 16.62 9.23 -8.01
N TYR A 93 15.41 8.75 -8.26
CA TYR A 93 15.12 7.32 -8.42
C TYR A 93 14.63 6.93 -9.83
N GLY A 94 14.36 7.89 -10.71
CA GLY A 94 13.82 7.61 -12.06
C GLY A 94 14.72 6.69 -12.89
N GLU A 95 16.04 6.94 -12.90
CA GLU A 95 17.03 6.10 -13.59
C GLU A 95 17.25 4.74 -12.91
N ARG A 96 16.80 4.62 -11.66
CA ARG A 96 16.84 3.38 -10.87
C ARG A 96 15.57 2.53 -11.03
N GLY A 97 14.71 2.88 -11.98
CA GLY A 97 13.50 2.11 -12.30
C GLY A 97 12.25 2.54 -11.54
N VAL A 98 12.25 3.69 -10.87
CA VAL A 98 11.04 4.25 -10.25
C VAL A 98 10.35 5.20 -11.24
N GLN A 99 9.02 5.16 -11.27
CA GLN A 99 8.20 6.08 -12.05
C GLN A 99 7.03 6.61 -11.21
N PHE A 100 6.98 7.92 -11.05
CA PHE A 100 5.82 8.60 -10.48
C PHE A 100 4.76 8.85 -11.56
N LEU A 101 3.49 8.73 -11.20
CA LEU A 101 2.33 9.05 -12.03
C LEU A 101 1.36 9.88 -11.19
N GLY A 102 1.13 11.13 -11.56
CA GLY A 102 0.14 11.98 -10.94
C GLY A 102 -1.22 11.77 -11.61
N ILE A 103 -2.15 11.10 -10.96
CA ILE A 103 -3.51 10.86 -11.48
C ILE A 103 -4.43 11.93 -10.90
N ALA A 104 -4.78 12.92 -11.72
CA ALA A 104 -5.56 14.05 -11.29
C ALA A 104 -7.06 13.73 -11.26
N ILE A 105 -7.69 13.89 -10.09
CA ILE A 105 -9.14 13.79 -9.88
C ILE A 105 -9.72 15.21 -9.87
N ASP A 106 -9.69 15.86 -11.03
CA ASP A 106 -10.06 17.27 -11.18
C ASP A 106 -10.37 17.58 -12.64
N ASP A 107 -10.90 18.78 -12.87
CA ASP A 107 -11.15 19.32 -14.19
C ASP A 107 -9.85 19.43 -15.02
N ALA A 108 -9.89 18.93 -16.25
CA ALA A 108 -8.73 18.84 -17.13
C ALA A 108 -8.08 20.22 -17.40
N GLU A 109 -8.88 21.29 -17.55
CA GLU A 109 -8.35 22.63 -17.82
C GLU A 109 -7.64 23.20 -16.59
N LYS A 110 -8.15 22.94 -15.37
CA LYS A 110 -7.49 23.32 -14.13
C LYS A 110 -6.15 22.61 -13.97
N VAL A 111 -6.12 21.29 -14.28
CA VAL A 111 -4.90 20.49 -14.22
C VAL A 111 -3.87 20.99 -15.23
N ARG A 112 -4.27 21.27 -16.48
CA ARG A 112 -3.37 21.85 -17.49
C ARG A 112 -2.88 23.23 -17.07
N ALA A 113 -3.74 24.07 -16.51
CA ALA A 113 -3.35 25.40 -16.01
C ALA A 113 -2.35 25.28 -14.84
N PHE A 114 -2.53 24.31 -13.97
CA PHE A 114 -1.57 24.02 -12.90
C PHE A 114 -0.22 23.57 -13.47
N ALA A 115 -0.21 22.58 -14.36
CA ALA A 115 1.03 22.03 -14.96
C ALA A 115 1.84 23.07 -15.74
N ARG A 116 1.17 24.06 -16.38
CA ARG A 116 1.87 25.20 -17.02
C ARG A 116 2.60 26.11 -16.03
N ARG A 117 2.06 26.28 -14.82
CA ARG A 117 2.67 27.12 -13.77
C ARG A 117 3.72 26.37 -12.96
N GLN A 118 3.52 25.08 -12.78
CA GLN A 118 4.40 24.21 -12.01
C GLN A 118 4.64 22.92 -12.81
N PRO A 119 5.60 22.92 -13.74
CA PRO A 119 5.97 21.73 -14.51
C PRO A 119 6.49 20.63 -13.57
N LEU A 120 5.97 19.41 -13.75
CA LEU A 120 6.44 18.23 -13.04
C LEU A 120 7.35 17.41 -13.95
N ASN A 121 8.31 16.71 -13.37
CA ASN A 121 9.25 15.83 -14.09
C ASN A 121 8.72 14.39 -14.23
N TYR A 122 7.42 14.19 -14.03
CA TYR A 122 6.74 12.91 -14.20
C TYR A 122 5.37 13.11 -14.85
N PRO A 123 4.81 12.08 -15.50
CA PRO A 123 3.53 12.18 -16.20
C PRO A 123 2.37 12.55 -15.27
N ILE A 124 1.52 13.46 -15.75
CA ILE A 124 0.21 13.75 -15.18
C ILE A 124 -0.83 13.09 -16.09
N LEU A 125 -1.71 12.30 -15.51
CA LEU A 125 -2.83 11.66 -16.16
C LEU A 125 -4.12 12.31 -15.70
N LEU A 126 -5.02 12.59 -16.64
CA LEU A 126 -6.33 13.16 -16.37
C LEU A 126 -7.28 12.01 -15.96
N GLY A 127 -7.46 11.85 -14.66
CA GLY A 127 -8.20 10.73 -14.09
C GLY A 127 -9.71 10.92 -14.08
N ASP A 128 -10.17 12.10 -13.66
CA ASP A 128 -11.60 12.38 -13.49
C ASP A 128 -12.34 11.18 -12.84
N VAL A 129 -13.49 10.78 -13.36
CA VAL A 129 -14.28 9.64 -12.89
C VAL A 129 -13.52 8.30 -12.97
N GLN A 130 -12.75 8.10 -14.04
CA GLN A 130 -11.97 6.85 -14.22
C GLN A 130 -10.83 6.74 -13.22
N GLY A 131 -10.16 7.84 -12.91
CA GLY A 131 -9.12 7.90 -11.90
C GLY A 131 -9.67 7.68 -10.48
N ASP A 132 -10.85 8.26 -10.15
CA ASP A 132 -11.53 7.97 -8.89
C ASP A 132 -11.90 6.47 -8.79
N ALA A 133 -12.45 5.88 -9.85
CA ALA A 133 -12.76 4.46 -9.90
C ALA A 133 -11.51 3.58 -9.70
N LEU A 134 -10.37 3.93 -10.31
CA LEU A 134 -9.10 3.24 -10.13
C LEU A 134 -8.62 3.37 -8.68
N SER A 135 -8.70 4.57 -8.09
CA SER A 135 -8.31 4.79 -6.69
C SER A 135 -9.14 3.94 -5.73
N ARG A 136 -10.44 3.81 -5.98
CA ARG A 136 -11.36 2.96 -5.21
C ARG A 136 -11.02 1.48 -5.34
N GLN A 137 -10.71 1.00 -6.54
CA GLN A 137 -10.24 -0.37 -6.76
C GLN A 137 -8.94 -0.65 -6.00
N LEU A 138 -8.06 0.35 -5.89
CA LEU A 138 -6.82 0.26 -5.13
C LEU A 138 -7.00 0.44 -3.61
N GLY A 139 -8.22 0.69 -3.13
CA GLY A 139 -8.56 0.69 -1.71
C GLY A 139 -9.04 2.02 -1.15
N ASN A 140 -9.07 3.10 -1.94
CA ASN A 140 -9.57 4.41 -1.53
C ASN A 140 -11.11 4.47 -1.56
N ARG A 141 -11.75 3.68 -0.71
CA ARG A 141 -13.22 3.52 -0.73
C ARG A 141 -13.99 4.82 -0.48
N ILE A 142 -13.40 5.75 0.27
CA ILE A 142 -14.03 7.02 0.65
C ILE A 142 -13.69 8.19 -0.27
N GLY A 143 -12.81 7.99 -1.29
CA GLY A 143 -12.40 9.04 -2.21
C GLY A 143 -11.55 10.14 -1.55
N SER A 144 -10.76 9.81 -0.53
CA SER A 144 -9.87 10.77 0.15
C SER A 144 -8.70 11.16 -0.74
N LEU A 145 -8.30 12.45 -0.70
CA LEU A 145 -7.11 12.97 -1.37
C LEU A 145 -6.21 13.70 -0.38
N PRO A 146 -4.87 13.61 -0.55
CA PRO A 146 -4.18 12.75 -1.51
C PRO A 146 -4.27 11.28 -1.11
N TYR A 147 -4.13 10.41 -2.09
CA TYR A 147 -3.99 8.99 -1.88
C TYR A 147 -2.85 8.46 -2.76
N THR A 148 -1.89 7.77 -2.16
CA THR A 148 -0.72 7.26 -2.88
C THR A 148 -0.63 5.76 -2.76
N VAL A 149 -0.34 5.09 -3.87
CA VAL A 149 -0.13 3.65 -3.96
C VAL A 149 1.24 3.39 -4.58
N VAL A 150 2.05 2.56 -3.92
CA VAL A 150 3.32 2.09 -4.44
C VAL A 150 3.18 0.65 -4.92
N VAL A 151 3.62 0.40 -6.15
CA VAL A 151 3.52 -0.89 -6.83
C VAL A 151 4.92 -1.31 -7.28
N ASP A 152 5.30 -2.57 -7.09
CA ASP A 152 6.59 -3.08 -7.54
C ASP A 152 6.64 -3.41 -9.03
N GLY A 153 7.81 -3.86 -9.52
CA GLY A 153 8.02 -4.22 -10.92
C GLY A 153 7.17 -5.40 -11.41
N GLU A 154 6.68 -6.23 -10.51
CA GLU A 154 5.79 -7.36 -10.80
C GLU A 154 4.32 -6.93 -10.85
N GLY A 155 4.02 -5.66 -10.53
CA GLY A 155 2.67 -5.11 -10.49
C GLY A 155 1.92 -5.39 -9.18
N GLU A 156 2.61 -5.77 -8.12
CA GLU A 156 2.02 -5.99 -6.80
C GLU A 156 2.02 -4.71 -5.96
N VAL A 157 0.90 -4.43 -5.29
CA VAL A 157 0.77 -3.29 -4.39
C VAL A 157 1.57 -3.54 -3.12
N ARG A 158 2.55 -2.68 -2.85
CA ARG A 158 3.50 -2.81 -1.73
C ARG A 158 3.22 -1.83 -0.60
N ALA A 159 2.71 -0.63 -0.93
CA ALA A 159 2.34 0.36 0.08
C ALA A 159 1.14 1.19 -0.36
N LYS A 160 0.41 1.71 0.62
CA LYS A 160 -0.71 2.65 0.44
C LYS A 160 -0.65 3.72 1.51
N ARG A 161 -0.91 4.96 1.14
CA ARG A 161 -0.96 6.08 2.07
C ARG A 161 -2.19 6.93 1.82
N PHE A 162 -2.97 7.16 2.85
CA PHE A 162 -4.02 8.18 2.88
C PHE A 162 -3.45 9.47 3.47
N GLY A 163 -3.78 10.59 2.85
CA GLY A 163 -3.21 11.89 3.23
C GLY A 163 -1.77 12.06 2.72
N GLU A 164 -1.18 13.20 3.07
CA GLU A 164 0.16 13.60 2.66
C GLU A 164 1.20 12.51 2.96
N TYR A 165 2.03 12.20 1.98
CA TYR A 165 3.11 11.22 2.14
C TYR A 165 4.42 11.96 2.36
N GLU A 166 4.93 11.88 3.58
CA GLU A 166 6.21 12.48 3.93
C GLU A 166 7.34 11.89 3.08
N ARG A 167 8.25 12.76 2.60
CA ARG A 167 9.35 12.41 1.73
C ARG A 167 10.16 11.21 2.23
N ASP A 168 10.60 11.28 3.49
CA ASP A 168 11.49 10.27 4.07
C ASP A 168 10.81 8.90 4.24
N ASP A 169 9.49 8.89 4.49
CA ASP A 169 8.75 7.65 4.61
C ASP A 169 8.54 6.98 3.24
N LEU A 170 8.24 7.76 2.20
CA LEU A 170 8.15 7.24 0.85
C LEU A 170 9.52 6.76 0.34
N GLU A 171 10.58 7.51 0.62
CA GLU A 171 11.95 7.16 0.22
C GLU A 171 12.38 5.81 0.81
N LYS A 172 12.08 5.53 2.09
CA LYS A 172 12.32 4.21 2.71
C LYS A 172 11.64 3.07 1.94
N VAL A 173 10.40 3.29 1.48
CA VAL A 173 9.68 2.29 0.67
C VAL A 173 10.36 2.09 -0.68
N LEU A 174 10.77 3.18 -1.33
CA LEU A 174 11.47 3.10 -2.62
C LEU A 174 12.81 2.37 -2.50
N ILE A 175 13.61 2.70 -1.49
CA ILE A 175 14.89 2.03 -1.20
C ILE A 175 14.68 0.52 -1.02
N ALA A 176 13.67 0.12 -0.25
CA ALA A 176 13.36 -1.29 -0.04
C ALA A 176 12.99 -2.04 -1.34
N LEU A 177 12.47 -1.33 -2.34
CA LEU A 177 12.05 -1.93 -3.62
C LEU A 177 13.14 -1.90 -4.70
N VAL A 178 14.00 -0.87 -4.72
CA VAL A 178 15.04 -0.73 -5.76
C VAL A 178 16.47 -0.86 -5.23
N GLY A 179 16.66 -1.03 -3.92
CA GLY A 179 17.97 -1.07 -3.25
C GLY A 179 18.63 0.30 -3.09
N ASP A 180 19.73 0.37 -2.34
CA ASP A 180 20.42 1.63 -1.96
C ASP A 180 21.34 2.21 -3.05
N GLY A 181 21.36 1.69 -4.26
CA GLY A 181 22.22 2.30 -5.30
C GLY A 181 22.87 1.39 -6.31
N GLY A 182 22.36 0.23 -6.52
CA GLY A 182 22.88 -0.62 -7.61
C GLY A 182 21.76 -1.44 -8.19
N GLY A 183 21.32 -1.13 -9.38
CA GLY A 183 20.47 -1.91 -10.28
C GLY A 183 19.26 -2.68 -9.67
N PRO A 184 18.35 -3.20 -10.49
CA PRO A 184 17.24 -4.00 -9.98
C PRO A 184 17.82 -5.13 -9.11
N ALA A 185 17.35 -5.23 -7.85
CA ALA A 185 17.77 -6.30 -6.96
C ALA A 185 17.50 -7.62 -7.66
N ALA A 186 18.57 -8.33 -8.03
CA ALA A 186 18.45 -9.68 -8.54
C ALA A 186 17.85 -10.53 -7.42
N TRP A 187 16.57 -10.85 -7.53
CA TRP A 187 15.88 -11.76 -6.61
C TRP A 187 16.54 -13.12 -6.71
N THR A 188 17.42 -13.40 -5.76
CA THR A 188 17.98 -14.75 -5.60
C THR A 188 16.82 -15.65 -5.23
N THR A 189 16.39 -16.46 -6.19
CA THR A 189 15.44 -17.56 -5.98
C THR A 189 16.06 -18.49 -4.93
N VAL A 190 15.57 -18.43 -3.69
CA VAL A 190 15.86 -19.46 -2.70
C VAL A 190 15.04 -20.68 -3.10
N ARG A 191 15.76 -21.75 -3.49
CA ARG A 191 15.19 -23.07 -3.78
C ARG A 191 14.70 -23.73 -2.49
#